data_363cbeb4951d54b58e080f7980790e5d
#
_entry.id   363cbeb4951d54b58e080f7980790e5d
#
_cell.length_a   1.000
_cell.length_b   1.000
_cell.length_c   1.000
_cell.angle_alpha   90.00
_cell.angle_beta   90.00
_cell.angle_gamma   90.00
#
_symmetry.space_group_name_H-M   'P 1'
#
loop_
_entity.id
_entity.type
_entity.pdbx_description
1 polymer ?
#
loop_
_entity_poly.entity_id
_entity_poly.type
_entity_poly.pdbx_seq_one_letter_code
_entity_poly.pdbx_strand_id
1 'polypeptide(L)'
;MPYIIDIYAREVLDSRGNPTVEVEVTLESGVMGRAIVPSGASTGDGEALELRDKDPKRYLGKGVLKACENVNEVIAPELLGYDVREQLLIDKKMIALDGTLNKSHLGANAILAVSLACAKAAAKYNNVPLYQYFGGFFAHTLPTPMMNILNGGAHANWCIDIQEIMIMPVSPKTFKEALRMGAEVFHNLKEILKGKGCNVAVGDEGGYAPKLASNEEAIEAVVEAIKKAGYVPGKDLYLALDVASSEFYNPHTKQYILKSENKTLDAGGMVKFYEELVRKYPIISIEDGLDQNDWEGWKVLTQKLGKKVQLVGDDLFVTNTTLLSRGIKERVANAILIKVNQIGTLSETFAAIEMAKRAGYTAVISHRSGESEDTTIADIAVGLNAGQIKTGSLSRSDRIAKYNRLLRIEDELGEVAVYDGLKSLYNINK
;
A
#
# COMPACT_ATOMS: atom_id res chain seq x y z
N MET A 1 -27.82 18.90 9.91
CA MET A 1 -27.32 18.09 11.02
C MET A 1 -26.39 16.98 10.50
N PRO A 2 -25.66 16.22 11.33
CA PRO A 2 -24.66 15.24 10.85
C PRO A 2 -25.29 13.87 10.47
N TYR A 3 -26.60 13.80 10.42
CA TYR A 3 -27.29 12.53 10.17
C TYR A 3 -27.27 12.16 8.69
N ILE A 4 -27.03 10.89 8.42
CA ILE A 4 -27.03 10.29 7.09
C ILE A 4 -28.48 10.28 6.57
N ILE A 5 -28.73 10.87 5.40
CA ILE A 5 -30.06 10.86 4.76
C ILE A 5 -30.06 10.07 3.45
N ASP A 6 -28.88 9.83 2.86
CA ASP A 6 -28.75 9.05 1.64
C ASP A 6 -27.36 8.43 1.53
N ILE A 7 -27.30 7.20 1.02
CA ILE A 7 -26.08 6.50 0.64
C ILE A 7 -26.33 5.88 -0.74
N TYR A 8 -25.49 6.27 -1.71
CA TYR A 8 -25.63 5.81 -3.09
C TYR A 8 -24.31 5.28 -3.64
N ALA A 9 -24.34 4.05 -4.16
CA ALA A 9 -23.21 3.39 -4.81
C ALA A 9 -23.40 3.30 -6.32
N ARG A 10 -22.29 3.47 -7.04
CA ARG A 10 -22.22 3.23 -8.49
C ARG A 10 -20.94 2.51 -8.86
N GLU A 11 -20.98 1.87 -10.02
CA GLU A 11 -19.80 1.28 -10.65
C GLU A 11 -19.04 2.37 -11.42
N VAL A 12 -17.73 2.48 -11.18
CA VAL A 12 -16.80 3.36 -11.90
C VAL A 12 -15.59 2.55 -12.36
N LEU A 13 -14.65 3.14 -13.11
CA LEU A 13 -13.45 2.44 -13.58
C LEU A 13 -12.23 2.80 -12.72
N ASP A 14 -11.41 1.79 -12.44
CA ASP A 14 -10.09 1.95 -11.84
C ASP A 14 -9.02 2.34 -12.88
N SER A 15 -7.78 2.55 -12.44
CA SER A 15 -6.63 2.91 -13.28
C SER A 15 -6.25 1.87 -14.34
N ARG A 16 -6.78 0.65 -14.24
CA ARG A 16 -6.60 -0.43 -15.22
C ARG A 16 -7.79 -0.60 -16.15
N GLY A 17 -8.84 0.24 -16.01
CA GLY A 17 -10.09 0.13 -16.75
C GLY A 17 -10.99 -1.01 -16.27
N ASN A 18 -10.75 -1.55 -15.06
CA ASN A 18 -11.64 -2.51 -14.44
C ASN A 18 -12.69 -1.79 -13.58
N PRO A 19 -13.92 -2.32 -13.49
CA PRO A 19 -14.93 -1.77 -12.59
C PRO A 19 -14.51 -1.82 -11.13
N THR A 20 -14.88 -0.76 -10.40
CA THR A 20 -14.78 -0.67 -8.94
C THR A 20 -15.96 0.12 -8.37
N VAL A 21 -16.10 0.12 -7.04
CA VAL A 21 -17.22 0.76 -6.33
C VAL A 21 -16.87 2.18 -5.93
N GLU A 22 -17.73 3.12 -6.28
CA GLU A 22 -17.79 4.48 -5.73
C GLU A 22 -19.03 4.62 -4.87
N VAL A 23 -18.91 5.25 -3.70
CA VAL A 23 -20.03 5.57 -2.81
C VAL A 23 -20.06 7.05 -2.48
N GLU A 24 -21.27 7.63 -2.49
CA GLU A 24 -21.60 8.94 -1.96
C GLU A 24 -22.47 8.81 -0.72
N VAL A 25 -22.12 9.53 0.34
CA VAL A 25 -22.90 9.64 1.59
C VAL A 25 -23.33 11.09 1.75
N THR A 26 -24.63 11.33 1.77
CA THR A 26 -25.23 12.68 1.90
C THR A 26 -25.82 12.85 3.31
N LEU A 27 -25.51 14.00 3.92
CA LEU A 27 -25.99 14.36 5.24
C LEU A 27 -27.19 15.32 5.16
N GLU A 28 -28.01 15.37 6.21
CA GLU A 28 -29.12 16.33 6.36
C GLU A 28 -28.67 17.78 6.18
N SER A 29 -27.42 18.10 6.51
CA SER A 29 -26.83 19.42 6.29
C SER A 29 -26.56 19.77 4.82
N GLY A 30 -26.74 18.83 3.88
CA GLY A 30 -26.35 18.94 2.48
C GLY A 30 -24.87 18.63 2.21
N VAL A 31 -24.07 18.35 3.26
CA VAL A 31 -22.68 17.91 3.07
C VAL A 31 -22.65 16.52 2.49
N MET A 32 -21.74 16.28 1.52
CA MET A 32 -21.57 14.98 0.87
C MET A 32 -20.10 14.52 0.94
N GLY A 33 -19.89 13.27 1.35
CA GLY A 33 -18.63 12.53 1.25
C GLY A 33 -18.67 11.52 0.11
N ARG A 34 -17.56 11.40 -0.63
CA ARG A 34 -17.44 10.43 -1.74
C ARG A 34 -16.11 9.68 -1.66
N ALA A 35 -16.15 8.38 -1.89
CA ALA A 35 -14.97 7.53 -1.92
C ALA A 35 -15.03 6.49 -3.03
N ILE A 36 -13.85 6.15 -3.58
CA ILE A 36 -13.66 5.08 -4.56
C ILE A 36 -12.70 4.06 -3.95
N VAL A 37 -13.02 2.78 -4.04
CA VAL A 37 -12.17 1.72 -3.48
C VAL A 37 -11.12 1.22 -4.47
N PRO A 38 -9.88 0.93 -4.00
CA PRO A 38 -8.85 0.31 -4.83
C PRO A 38 -9.10 -1.20 -4.99
N SER A 39 -8.39 -1.82 -5.96
CA SER A 39 -8.48 -3.24 -6.29
C SER A 39 -7.10 -3.86 -6.52
N GLY A 40 -6.81 -5.03 -5.92
CA GLY A 40 -5.56 -5.76 -6.13
C GLY A 40 -5.47 -6.51 -7.46
N ALA A 41 -4.24 -6.76 -7.94
CA ALA A 41 -3.97 -7.72 -9.02
C ALA A 41 -3.60 -9.09 -8.43
N SER A 42 -2.65 -9.11 -7.49
CA SER A 42 -2.35 -10.23 -6.60
C SER A 42 -3.08 -10.05 -5.27
N THR A 43 -3.47 -11.13 -4.63
CA THR A 43 -4.20 -11.10 -3.35
C THR A 43 -3.65 -12.19 -2.43
N GLY A 44 -3.37 -11.83 -1.17
CA GLY A 44 -3.04 -12.80 -0.13
C GLY A 44 -4.26 -13.68 0.25
N ASP A 45 -4.02 -14.92 0.63
CA ASP A 45 -5.07 -15.89 0.95
C ASP A 45 -6.04 -15.42 2.06
N GLY A 46 -5.56 -14.55 2.95
CA GLY A 46 -6.31 -14.04 4.10
C GLY A 46 -7.04 -12.72 3.87
N GLU A 47 -7.03 -12.14 2.66
CA GLU A 47 -7.72 -10.88 2.37
C GLU A 47 -9.24 -11.00 2.49
N ALA A 48 -9.88 -9.90 2.89
CA ALA A 48 -11.33 -9.76 2.79
C ALA A 48 -11.77 -9.79 1.32
N LEU A 49 -12.94 -10.39 1.06
CA LEU A 49 -13.41 -10.69 -0.29
C LEU A 49 -13.84 -9.42 -1.04
N GLU A 50 -13.18 -9.13 -2.16
CA GLU A 50 -13.69 -8.21 -3.16
C GLU A 50 -14.81 -8.87 -3.96
N LEU A 51 -16.06 -8.40 -3.79
CA LEU A 51 -17.22 -8.99 -4.46
C LEU A 51 -17.25 -8.57 -5.94
N ARG A 52 -17.22 -9.57 -6.83
CA ARG A 52 -17.31 -9.44 -8.28
C ARG A 52 -18.54 -10.21 -8.81
N ASP A 53 -19.17 -9.67 -9.86
CA ASP A 53 -20.41 -10.24 -10.45
C ASP A 53 -20.18 -11.60 -11.10
N LYS A 54 -18.97 -11.85 -11.62
CA LYS A 54 -18.59 -13.09 -12.33
C LYS A 54 -19.43 -13.37 -13.58
N ASP A 55 -20.09 -12.36 -14.16
CA ASP A 55 -20.78 -12.46 -15.45
C ASP A 55 -19.77 -12.23 -16.59
N PRO A 56 -19.41 -13.27 -17.38
CA PRO A 56 -18.41 -13.15 -18.44
C PRO A 56 -18.84 -12.22 -19.59
N LYS A 57 -20.14 -11.94 -19.72
CA LYS A 57 -20.68 -11.03 -20.73
C LYS A 57 -20.51 -9.55 -20.37
N ARG A 58 -20.16 -9.27 -19.12
CA ARG A 58 -20.02 -7.91 -18.62
C ARG A 58 -18.67 -7.72 -17.94
N TYR A 59 -17.84 -6.83 -18.49
CA TYR A 59 -16.45 -6.59 -18.02
C TYR A 59 -15.63 -7.86 -17.80
N LEU A 60 -15.85 -8.89 -18.64
CA LEU A 60 -15.14 -10.19 -18.55
C LEU A 60 -15.25 -10.84 -17.15
N GLY A 61 -16.38 -10.67 -16.48
CA GLY A 61 -16.63 -11.20 -15.14
C GLY A 61 -16.24 -10.28 -13.98
N LYS A 62 -15.62 -9.11 -14.27
CA LYS A 62 -15.09 -8.20 -13.25
C LYS A 62 -16.08 -7.12 -12.80
N GLY A 63 -17.34 -7.13 -13.23
CA GLY A 63 -18.36 -6.18 -12.80
C GLY A 63 -18.55 -6.17 -11.29
N VAL A 64 -19.08 -5.06 -10.72
CA VAL A 64 -19.32 -4.86 -9.28
C VAL A 64 -20.74 -4.39 -8.97
N LEU A 65 -21.71 -4.68 -9.87
CA LEU A 65 -23.11 -4.29 -9.65
C LEU A 65 -23.69 -4.90 -8.39
N LYS A 66 -23.37 -6.17 -8.08
CA LYS A 66 -23.83 -6.82 -6.82
C LYS A 66 -23.31 -6.09 -5.58
N ALA A 67 -22.06 -5.62 -5.61
CA ALA A 67 -21.50 -4.84 -4.51
C ALA A 67 -22.22 -3.48 -4.39
N CYS A 68 -22.51 -2.80 -5.52
CA CYS A 68 -23.30 -1.57 -5.52
C CYS A 68 -24.74 -1.80 -5.02
N GLU A 69 -25.40 -2.88 -5.45
CA GLU A 69 -26.71 -3.29 -4.99
C GLU A 69 -26.72 -3.55 -3.48
N ASN A 70 -25.73 -4.27 -2.96
CA ASN A 70 -25.56 -4.49 -1.52
C ASN A 70 -25.42 -3.17 -0.73
N VAL A 71 -24.75 -2.17 -1.29
CA VAL A 71 -24.72 -0.85 -0.66
C VAL A 71 -26.09 -0.20 -0.68
N ASN A 72 -26.74 -0.15 -1.84
CA ASN A 72 -27.98 0.61 -2.05
C ASN A 72 -29.18 -0.01 -1.34
N GLU A 73 -29.28 -1.36 -1.36
CA GLU A 73 -30.47 -2.09 -0.89
C GLU A 73 -30.32 -2.70 0.52
N VAL A 74 -29.07 -2.92 0.98
CA VAL A 74 -28.84 -3.58 2.27
C VAL A 74 -28.15 -2.63 3.28
N ILE A 75 -27.03 -2.00 2.90
CA ILE A 75 -26.26 -1.17 3.85
C ILE A 75 -26.96 0.18 4.06
N ALA A 76 -27.38 0.84 2.99
CA ALA A 76 -27.96 2.17 3.06
C ALA A 76 -29.18 2.26 3.99
N PRO A 77 -30.21 1.40 3.88
CA PRO A 77 -31.38 1.44 4.75
C PRO A 77 -31.04 1.31 6.25
N GLU A 78 -29.99 0.53 6.56
CA GLU A 78 -29.58 0.24 7.93
C GLU A 78 -28.73 1.36 8.58
N LEU A 79 -28.23 2.30 7.78
CA LEU A 79 -27.40 3.43 8.23
C LEU A 79 -28.12 4.79 8.13
N LEU A 80 -29.32 4.87 7.53
CA LEU A 80 -30.11 6.10 7.54
C LEU A 80 -30.40 6.56 8.96
N GLY A 81 -30.20 7.85 9.23
CA GLY A 81 -30.39 8.46 10.55
C GLY A 81 -29.19 8.29 11.51
N TYR A 82 -28.15 7.56 11.15
CA TYR A 82 -26.92 7.52 11.95
C TYR A 82 -26.19 8.86 11.90
N ASP A 83 -25.57 9.22 13.02
CA ASP A 83 -24.61 10.32 13.07
C ASP A 83 -23.33 9.88 12.35
N VAL A 84 -22.97 10.54 11.26
CA VAL A 84 -21.82 10.17 10.43
C VAL A 84 -20.47 10.23 11.17
N ARG A 85 -20.42 10.91 12.33
CA ARG A 85 -19.21 11.01 13.18
C ARG A 85 -18.94 9.75 13.99
N GLU A 86 -19.92 8.85 14.11
CA GLU A 86 -19.85 7.59 14.86
C GLU A 86 -19.20 6.46 14.02
N GLN A 87 -18.00 6.74 13.46
CA GLN A 87 -17.31 5.83 12.53
C GLN A 87 -17.22 4.38 13.05
N LEU A 88 -16.84 4.21 14.32
CA LEU A 88 -16.71 2.87 14.93
C LEU A 88 -18.05 2.13 14.97
N LEU A 89 -19.15 2.84 15.23
CA LEU A 89 -20.49 2.25 15.26
C LEU A 89 -20.97 1.88 13.86
N ILE A 90 -20.72 2.75 12.88
CA ILE A 90 -21.04 2.53 11.46
C ILE A 90 -20.31 1.30 10.94
N ASP A 91 -18.99 1.22 11.12
CA ASP A 91 -18.17 0.10 10.66
C ASP A 91 -18.60 -1.21 11.36
N LYS A 92 -18.83 -1.18 12.69
CA LYS A 92 -19.33 -2.33 13.45
C LYS A 92 -20.69 -2.81 12.95
N LYS A 93 -21.60 -1.89 12.59
CA LYS A 93 -22.91 -2.24 12.04
C LYS A 93 -22.77 -2.96 10.70
N MET A 94 -21.92 -2.46 9.80
CA MET A 94 -21.68 -3.08 8.49
C MET A 94 -21.04 -4.47 8.62
N ILE A 95 -20.06 -4.63 9.51
CA ILE A 95 -19.44 -5.94 9.81
C ILE A 95 -20.50 -6.93 10.31
N ALA A 96 -21.39 -6.49 11.21
CA ALA A 96 -22.46 -7.34 11.73
C ALA A 96 -23.50 -7.70 10.67
N LEU A 97 -23.80 -6.81 9.73
CA LEU A 97 -24.70 -7.07 8.58
C LEU A 97 -24.09 -8.11 7.64
N ASP A 98 -22.80 -8.06 7.39
CA ASP A 98 -22.11 -9.08 6.58
C ASP A 98 -22.11 -10.44 7.28
N GLY A 99 -21.76 -10.46 8.55
CA GLY A 99 -21.76 -11.65 9.42
C GLY A 99 -20.72 -12.72 9.09
N THR A 100 -19.85 -12.50 8.10
CA THR A 100 -18.77 -13.42 7.72
C THR A 100 -17.39 -12.88 8.13
N LEU A 101 -16.41 -13.77 8.32
CA LEU A 101 -15.07 -13.37 8.74
C LEU A 101 -14.33 -12.54 7.69
N ASN A 102 -14.58 -12.82 6.41
CA ASN A 102 -13.89 -12.20 5.29
C ASN A 102 -14.77 -11.28 4.45
N LYS A 103 -15.91 -10.83 4.98
CA LYS A 103 -16.86 -9.94 4.29
C LYS A 103 -17.38 -10.48 2.95
N SER A 104 -17.55 -11.81 2.87
CA SER A 104 -17.95 -12.47 1.62
C SER A 104 -19.45 -12.34 1.27
N HIS A 105 -20.29 -11.90 2.20
CA HIS A 105 -21.72 -11.74 1.96
C HIS A 105 -22.01 -10.42 1.23
N LEU A 106 -21.57 -9.29 1.79
CA LEU A 106 -21.79 -7.96 1.20
C LEU A 106 -20.66 -7.52 0.26
N GLY A 107 -19.45 -7.98 0.52
CA GLY A 107 -18.23 -7.60 -0.18
C GLY A 107 -17.43 -6.54 0.59
N ALA A 108 -16.12 -6.78 0.75
CA ALA A 108 -15.23 -5.83 1.38
C ALA A 108 -15.18 -4.49 0.62
N ASN A 109 -15.30 -4.51 -0.71
CA ASN A 109 -15.36 -3.31 -1.54
C ASN A 109 -16.63 -2.47 -1.25
N ALA A 110 -17.79 -3.09 -1.08
CA ALA A 110 -19.03 -2.40 -0.70
C ALA A 110 -18.89 -1.74 0.69
N ILE A 111 -18.46 -2.50 1.69
CA ILE A 111 -18.30 -2.05 3.07
C ILE A 111 -17.26 -0.93 3.17
N LEU A 112 -16.09 -1.11 2.56
CA LEU A 112 -15.02 -0.11 2.59
C LEU A 112 -15.43 1.20 1.94
N ALA A 113 -16.12 1.17 0.80
CA ALA A 113 -16.54 2.37 0.10
C ALA A 113 -17.45 3.23 0.99
N VAL A 114 -18.39 2.62 1.71
CA VAL A 114 -19.26 3.32 2.68
C VAL A 114 -18.45 3.84 3.85
N SER A 115 -17.55 3.03 4.44
CA SER A 115 -16.70 3.43 5.57
C SER A 115 -15.87 4.68 5.24
N LEU A 116 -15.22 4.71 4.07
CA LEU A 116 -14.43 5.85 3.60
C LEU A 116 -15.30 7.09 3.30
N ALA A 117 -16.45 6.90 2.65
CA ALA A 117 -17.36 8.00 2.30
C ALA A 117 -17.95 8.66 3.55
N CYS A 118 -18.30 7.87 4.58
CA CYS A 118 -18.74 8.38 5.89
C CYS A 118 -17.65 9.24 6.56
N ALA A 119 -16.41 8.77 6.62
CA ALA A 119 -15.30 9.53 7.19
C ALA A 119 -15.09 10.88 6.47
N LYS A 120 -15.16 10.88 5.13
CA LYS A 120 -15.05 12.10 4.33
C LYS A 120 -16.23 13.07 4.55
N ALA A 121 -17.44 12.55 4.69
CA ALA A 121 -18.61 13.36 5.03
C ALA A 121 -18.46 13.98 6.42
N ALA A 122 -18.02 13.19 7.41
CA ALA A 122 -17.78 13.64 8.77
C ALA A 122 -16.70 14.71 8.87
N ALA A 123 -15.57 14.54 8.17
CA ALA A 123 -14.51 15.54 8.09
C ALA A 123 -15.02 16.87 7.52
N LYS A 124 -15.73 16.82 6.39
CA LYS A 124 -16.34 18.00 5.76
C LYS A 124 -17.39 18.65 6.66
N TYR A 125 -18.24 17.86 7.33
CA TYR A 125 -19.24 18.39 8.26
C TYR A 125 -18.59 19.14 9.42
N ASN A 126 -17.50 18.62 9.97
CA ASN A 126 -16.73 19.26 11.03
C ASN A 126 -15.84 20.41 10.53
N ASN A 127 -15.82 20.68 9.21
CA ASN A 127 -14.97 21.68 8.56
C ASN A 127 -13.48 21.52 8.91
N VAL A 128 -12.99 20.27 8.91
CA VAL A 128 -11.58 19.95 9.13
C VAL A 128 -11.05 19.09 7.97
N PRO A 129 -9.77 19.21 7.59
CA PRO A 129 -9.13 18.31 6.65
C PRO A 129 -9.22 16.85 7.10
N LEU A 130 -9.26 15.90 6.15
CA LEU A 130 -9.45 14.48 6.45
C LEU A 130 -8.34 13.91 7.35
N TYR A 131 -7.08 14.29 7.12
CA TYR A 131 -5.97 13.85 7.97
C TYR A 131 -6.10 14.34 9.42
N GLN A 132 -6.60 15.56 9.64
CA GLN A 132 -6.89 16.07 10.99
C GLN A 132 -8.11 15.42 11.62
N TYR A 133 -9.12 15.05 10.83
CA TYR A 133 -10.25 14.26 11.31
C TYR A 133 -9.79 12.90 11.87
N PHE A 134 -8.81 12.27 11.22
CA PHE A 134 -8.24 11.00 11.65
C PHE A 134 -7.32 11.10 12.88
N GLY A 135 -6.45 12.09 12.94
CA GLY A 135 -5.38 12.16 13.96
C GLY A 135 -5.43 13.37 14.89
N GLY A 136 -6.44 14.22 14.75
CA GLY A 136 -6.58 15.43 15.54
C GLY A 136 -5.46 16.44 15.26
N PHE A 137 -5.19 17.31 16.25
CA PHE A 137 -4.16 18.35 16.13
C PHE A 137 -2.72 17.80 16.03
N PHE A 138 -2.51 16.54 16.37
CA PHE A 138 -1.17 15.94 16.34
C PHE A 138 -0.84 15.25 15.00
N ALA A 139 -1.73 15.29 14.02
CA ALA A 139 -1.51 14.80 12.66
C ALA A 139 -0.62 15.78 11.88
N HIS A 140 0.71 15.62 11.90
CA HIS A 140 1.66 16.57 11.34
C HIS A 140 2.90 15.93 10.68
N THR A 141 3.01 14.60 10.69
CA THR A 141 4.16 13.91 10.13
C THR A 141 3.90 13.46 8.70
N LEU A 142 4.63 14.03 7.74
CA LEU A 142 4.63 13.60 6.34
C LEU A 142 5.37 12.25 6.23
N PRO A 143 4.80 11.27 5.53
CA PRO A 143 5.40 9.95 5.41
C PRO A 143 6.62 9.95 4.48
N THR A 144 7.63 9.15 4.81
CA THR A 144 8.74 8.83 3.90
C THR A 144 8.21 7.93 2.78
N PRO A 145 8.30 8.36 1.51
CA PRO A 145 7.74 7.58 0.41
C PRO A 145 8.67 6.45 -0.02
N MET A 146 8.08 5.28 -0.29
CA MET A 146 8.68 4.14 -0.99
C MET A 146 8.18 4.20 -2.43
N MET A 147 9.02 4.71 -3.34
CA MET A 147 8.62 5.02 -4.72
C MET A 147 9.03 3.89 -5.66
N ASN A 148 8.07 3.15 -6.21
CA ASN A 148 8.32 2.06 -7.16
C ASN A 148 8.75 2.61 -8.52
N ILE A 149 10.06 2.60 -8.83
CA ILE A 149 10.61 3.15 -10.08
C ILE A 149 10.98 2.08 -11.12
N LEU A 150 11.11 0.81 -10.72
CA LEU A 150 11.40 -0.30 -11.62
C LEU A 150 10.61 -1.53 -11.21
N ASN A 151 9.88 -2.10 -12.16
CA ASN A 151 9.01 -3.26 -11.99
C ASN A 151 9.63 -4.53 -12.56
N GLY A 152 9.38 -5.64 -11.87
CA GLY A 152 9.62 -7.01 -12.31
C GLY A 152 8.42 -7.90 -11.99
N GLY A 153 8.66 -9.18 -11.75
CA GLY A 153 7.64 -10.15 -11.38
C GLY A 153 6.39 -10.10 -12.26
N ALA A 154 5.24 -10.28 -11.65
CA ALA A 154 3.95 -10.20 -12.33
C ALA A 154 3.66 -8.81 -12.94
N HIS A 155 4.25 -7.74 -12.40
CA HIS A 155 4.08 -6.36 -12.88
C HIS A 155 4.83 -6.06 -14.19
N ALA A 156 5.76 -6.94 -14.62
CA ALA A 156 6.59 -6.75 -15.81
C ALA A 156 6.82 -8.05 -16.60
N ASN A 157 5.83 -8.93 -16.66
CA ASN A 157 5.91 -10.20 -17.39
C ASN A 157 7.16 -11.05 -17.04
N TRP A 158 7.56 -11.04 -15.77
CA TRP A 158 8.64 -11.88 -15.24
C TRP A 158 10.01 -11.66 -15.91
N CYS A 159 10.30 -10.43 -16.32
CA CYS A 159 11.61 -10.09 -16.86
C CYS A 159 12.73 -10.18 -15.81
N ILE A 160 12.40 -9.91 -14.53
CA ILE A 160 13.19 -10.21 -13.32
C ILE A 160 12.24 -10.78 -12.26
N ASP A 161 12.76 -11.45 -11.22
CA ASP A 161 11.90 -12.12 -10.22
C ASP A 161 11.35 -11.14 -9.17
N ILE A 162 12.16 -10.17 -8.69
CA ILE A 162 11.76 -9.15 -7.73
C ILE A 162 10.70 -8.25 -8.37
N GLN A 163 9.53 -8.14 -7.72
CA GLN A 163 8.37 -7.46 -8.27
C GLN A 163 8.52 -5.94 -8.35
N GLU A 164 9.13 -5.32 -7.32
CA GLU A 164 9.32 -3.87 -7.27
C GLU A 164 10.70 -3.51 -6.70
N ILE A 165 11.37 -2.60 -7.37
CA ILE A 165 12.56 -1.94 -6.84
C ILE A 165 12.21 -0.47 -6.61
N MET A 166 12.16 -0.09 -5.34
CA MET A 166 11.74 1.21 -4.86
C MET A 166 12.92 2.03 -4.37
N ILE A 167 12.77 3.36 -4.42
CA ILE A 167 13.68 4.31 -3.78
C ILE A 167 13.00 4.99 -2.59
N MET A 168 13.78 5.27 -1.55
CA MET A 168 13.35 5.97 -0.34
C MET A 168 14.24 7.18 -0.11
N PRO A 169 13.81 8.41 -0.43
CA PRO A 169 14.54 9.65 -0.06
C PRO A 169 14.47 9.86 1.45
N VAL A 170 15.60 9.83 2.15
CA VAL A 170 15.65 9.89 3.63
C VAL A 170 16.39 11.10 4.18
N SER A 171 17.19 11.77 3.35
CA SER A 171 18.00 12.90 3.79
C SER A 171 17.30 14.27 3.74
N PRO A 172 16.28 14.52 2.90
CA PRO A 172 15.67 15.84 2.82
C PRO A 172 14.93 16.22 4.12
N LYS A 173 14.70 17.50 4.29
CA LYS A 173 14.01 18.04 5.48
C LYS A 173 12.50 18.20 5.27
N THR A 174 12.01 18.10 4.02
CA THR A 174 10.63 18.30 3.64
C THR A 174 10.19 17.23 2.68
N PHE A 175 8.88 16.94 2.65
CA PHE A 175 8.30 16.00 1.71
C PHE A 175 8.46 16.50 0.26
N LYS A 176 8.30 17.80 0.02
CA LYS A 176 8.51 18.44 -1.27
C LYS A 176 9.89 18.13 -1.86
N GLU A 177 10.94 18.26 -1.06
CA GLU A 177 12.30 17.93 -1.48
C GLU A 177 12.48 16.42 -1.71
N ALA A 178 11.85 15.57 -0.87
CA ALA A 178 11.87 14.13 -1.08
C ALA A 178 11.22 13.73 -2.41
N LEU A 179 10.07 14.34 -2.75
CA LEU A 179 9.39 14.10 -4.03
C LEU A 179 10.23 14.57 -5.21
N ARG A 180 10.88 15.75 -5.12
CA ARG A 180 11.81 16.25 -6.16
C ARG A 180 12.95 15.26 -6.39
N MET A 181 13.62 14.80 -5.33
CA MET A 181 14.71 13.83 -5.43
C MET A 181 14.28 12.55 -6.14
N GLY A 182 13.11 12.03 -5.77
CA GLY A 182 12.53 10.86 -6.43
C GLY A 182 12.31 11.08 -7.93
N ALA A 183 11.72 12.22 -8.31
CA ALA A 183 11.44 12.56 -9.71
C ALA A 183 12.73 12.67 -10.54
N GLU A 184 13.77 13.30 -9.99
CA GLU A 184 15.07 13.42 -10.65
C GLU A 184 15.73 12.05 -10.86
N VAL A 185 15.68 11.15 -9.87
CA VAL A 185 16.18 9.77 -10.02
C VAL A 185 15.35 9.00 -11.05
N PHE A 186 14.02 9.11 -11.04
CA PHE A 186 13.13 8.46 -11.99
C PHE A 186 13.46 8.86 -13.44
N HIS A 187 13.68 10.15 -13.71
CA HIS A 187 14.05 10.61 -15.05
C HIS A 187 15.46 10.17 -15.45
N ASN A 188 16.45 10.17 -14.54
CA ASN A 188 17.76 9.65 -14.81
C ASN A 188 17.76 8.14 -15.10
N LEU A 189 16.92 7.36 -14.40
CA LEU A 189 16.73 5.93 -14.68
C LEU A 189 16.22 5.71 -16.12
N LYS A 190 15.29 6.55 -16.59
CA LYS A 190 14.82 6.49 -17.98
C LYS A 190 15.95 6.59 -19.00
N GLU A 191 16.85 7.54 -18.80
CA GLU A 191 17.98 7.76 -19.73
C GLU A 191 18.99 6.61 -19.67
N ILE A 192 19.24 6.03 -18.50
CA ILE A 192 20.10 4.84 -18.35
C ILE A 192 19.49 3.65 -19.08
N LEU A 193 18.20 3.37 -18.87
CA LEU A 193 17.50 2.26 -19.52
C LEU A 193 17.45 2.42 -21.04
N LYS A 194 17.22 3.64 -21.55
CA LYS A 194 17.31 3.93 -23.00
C LYS A 194 18.72 3.68 -23.54
N GLY A 195 19.76 4.11 -22.80
CA GLY A 195 21.17 3.89 -23.18
C GLY A 195 21.53 2.40 -23.25
N LYS A 196 20.86 1.56 -22.46
CA LYS A 196 20.98 0.09 -22.52
C LYS A 196 20.11 -0.54 -23.62
N GLY A 197 19.35 0.23 -24.39
CA GLY A 197 18.43 -0.27 -25.41
C GLY A 197 17.14 -0.89 -24.86
N CYS A 198 16.82 -0.65 -23.58
CA CYS A 198 15.62 -1.18 -22.97
C CYS A 198 14.36 -0.37 -23.32
N ASN A 199 13.20 -1.05 -23.30
CA ASN A 199 11.90 -0.37 -23.30
C ASN A 199 11.73 0.44 -22.01
N VAL A 200 11.18 1.65 -22.13
CA VAL A 200 10.89 2.56 -21.03
C VAL A 200 9.40 2.82 -20.88
N ALA A 201 8.56 1.89 -21.33
CA ALA A 201 7.15 1.87 -20.98
C ALA A 201 7.00 1.61 -19.47
N VAL A 202 5.93 2.16 -18.89
CA VAL A 202 5.65 2.01 -17.46
C VAL A 202 4.58 0.95 -17.23
N GLY A 203 4.70 0.24 -16.11
CA GLY A 203 3.70 -0.72 -15.64
C GLY A 203 2.50 -0.05 -14.95
N ASP A 204 1.63 -0.86 -14.35
CA ASP A 204 0.40 -0.42 -13.70
C ASP A 204 0.65 0.58 -12.56
N GLU A 205 1.79 0.50 -11.90
CA GLU A 205 2.17 1.37 -10.79
C GLU A 205 3.06 2.54 -11.19
N GLY A 206 3.31 2.71 -12.49
CA GLY A 206 4.03 3.86 -13.05
C GLY A 206 5.56 3.73 -13.08
N GLY A 207 6.15 2.66 -12.53
CA GLY A 207 7.57 2.34 -12.66
C GLY A 207 7.90 1.75 -14.02
N TYR A 208 9.17 1.86 -14.47
CA TYR A 208 9.60 1.26 -15.74
C TYR A 208 9.58 -0.27 -15.66
N ALA A 209 9.27 -0.93 -16.78
CA ALA A 209 9.22 -2.38 -16.92
C ALA A 209 10.23 -2.87 -17.98
N PRO A 210 11.54 -2.71 -17.75
CA PRO A 210 12.57 -3.07 -18.75
C PRO A 210 12.83 -4.57 -18.74
N LYS A 211 13.28 -5.10 -19.85
CA LYS A 211 13.85 -6.45 -19.90
C LYS A 211 15.33 -6.37 -19.51
N LEU A 212 15.67 -6.89 -18.34
CA LEU A 212 17.03 -6.95 -17.79
C LEU A 212 17.44 -8.42 -17.59
N ALA A 213 18.73 -8.67 -17.42
CA ALA A 213 19.27 -10.02 -17.37
C ALA A 213 19.17 -10.66 -15.98
N SER A 214 19.07 -9.85 -14.91
CA SER A 214 19.00 -10.35 -13.52
C SER A 214 18.40 -9.31 -12.57
N ASN A 215 18.02 -9.75 -11.37
CA ASN A 215 17.61 -8.85 -10.30
C ASN A 215 18.74 -7.88 -9.90
N GLU A 216 19.99 -8.37 -9.90
CA GLU A 216 21.15 -7.55 -9.55
C GLU A 216 21.38 -6.42 -10.58
N GLU A 217 21.24 -6.69 -11.89
CA GLU A 217 21.34 -5.64 -12.92
C GLU A 217 20.27 -4.56 -12.75
N ALA A 218 19.08 -4.94 -12.32
CA ALA A 218 18.01 -3.98 -12.07
C ALA A 218 18.33 -3.08 -10.86
N ILE A 219 18.86 -3.65 -9.78
CA ILE A 219 19.32 -2.90 -8.60
C ILE A 219 20.46 -1.95 -8.99
N GLU A 220 21.42 -2.41 -9.76
CA GLU A 220 22.56 -1.60 -10.25
C GLU A 220 22.10 -0.42 -11.09
N ALA A 221 21.13 -0.61 -11.98
CA ALA A 221 20.57 0.48 -12.80
C ALA A 221 19.92 1.57 -11.91
N VAL A 222 19.22 1.18 -10.84
CA VAL A 222 18.64 2.14 -9.87
C VAL A 222 19.73 2.87 -9.09
N VAL A 223 20.75 2.15 -8.60
CA VAL A 223 21.90 2.76 -7.91
C VAL A 223 22.65 3.74 -8.82
N GLU A 224 22.85 3.40 -10.08
CA GLU A 224 23.43 4.29 -11.10
C GLU A 224 22.59 5.55 -11.29
N ALA A 225 21.24 5.39 -11.35
CA ALA A 225 20.32 6.52 -11.50
C ALA A 225 20.38 7.49 -10.31
N ILE A 226 20.49 6.97 -9.07
CA ILE A 226 20.68 7.79 -7.87
C ILE A 226 21.96 8.61 -7.98
N LYS A 227 23.08 7.98 -8.35
CA LYS A 227 24.38 8.66 -8.53
C LYS A 227 24.33 9.69 -9.64
N LYS A 228 23.73 9.36 -10.79
CA LYS A 228 23.60 10.26 -11.94
C LYS A 228 22.71 11.48 -11.64
N ALA A 229 21.73 11.33 -10.74
CA ALA A 229 20.93 12.43 -10.23
C ALA A 229 21.67 13.32 -9.22
N GLY A 230 22.93 12.99 -8.85
CA GLY A 230 23.75 13.76 -7.94
C GLY A 230 23.59 13.39 -6.47
N TYR A 231 22.93 12.29 -6.16
CA TYR A 231 22.69 11.82 -4.79
C TYR A 231 23.58 10.66 -4.39
N VAL A 232 23.73 10.44 -3.09
CA VAL A 232 24.58 9.40 -2.51
C VAL A 232 23.72 8.23 -2.06
N PRO A 233 23.81 7.04 -2.74
CA PRO A 233 23.12 5.83 -2.29
C PRO A 233 23.56 5.44 -0.86
N GLY A 234 22.58 5.09 -0.01
CA GLY A 234 22.83 4.72 1.38
C GLY A 234 23.05 5.91 2.32
N LYS A 235 22.92 7.14 1.82
CA LYS A 235 22.94 8.37 2.62
C LYS A 235 21.74 9.25 2.33
N ASP A 236 21.53 9.60 1.06
CA ASP A 236 20.44 10.47 0.64
C ASP A 236 19.20 9.66 0.28
N LEU A 237 19.41 8.55 -0.44
CA LEU A 237 18.37 7.58 -0.78
C LEU A 237 18.83 6.16 -0.46
N TYR A 238 17.88 5.37 0.02
CA TYR A 238 18.00 3.92 0.17
C TYR A 238 17.11 3.21 -0.85
N LEU A 239 17.33 1.90 -0.99
CA LEU A 239 16.49 1.02 -1.78
C LEU A 239 15.52 0.27 -0.86
N ALA A 240 14.33 0.02 -1.37
CA ALA A 240 13.39 -0.92 -0.82
C ALA A 240 12.96 -1.91 -1.90
N LEU A 241 12.77 -3.16 -1.53
CA LEU A 241 12.34 -4.23 -2.42
C LEU A 241 10.97 -4.73 -2.01
N ASP A 242 10.08 -4.95 -2.97
CA ASP A 242 8.94 -5.84 -2.84
C ASP A 242 9.24 -7.09 -3.68
N VAL A 243 9.38 -8.21 -3.02
CA VAL A 243 9.79 -9.45 -3.67
C VAL A 243 8.60 -10.27 -4.13
N ALA A 244 7.46 -10.15 -3.44
CA ALA A 244 6.25 -10.93 -3.68
C ALA A 244 6.55 -12.44 -3.83
N SER A 245 7.30 -13.00 -2.89
CA SER A 245 7.90 -14.33 -3.01
C SER A 245 6.87 -15.45 -3.14
N SER A 246 5.64 -15.25 -2.69
CA SER A 246 4.55 -16.23 -2.86
C SER A 246 4.25 -16.53 -4.33
N GLU A 247 4.51 -15.58 -5.25
CA GLU A 247 4.27 -15.74 -6.68
C GLU A 247 5.21 -16.76 -7.36
N PHE A 248 6.38 -17.03 -6.78
CA PHE A 248 7.34 -18.00 -7.32
C PHE A 248 7.72 -19.11 -6.30
N TYR A 249 6.94 -19.26 -5.24
CA TYR A 249 7.06 -20.33 -4.28
C TYR A 249 6.30 -21.58 -4.73
N ASN A 250 6.93 -22.74 -4.60
CA ASN A 250 6.29 -24.03 -4.81
C ASN A 250 6.00 -24.72 -3.46
N PRO A 251 4.72 -24.77 -3.03
CA PRO A 251 4.36 -25.32 -1.72
C PRO A 251 4.62 -26.84 -1.58
N HIS A 252 4.65 -27.58 -2.68
CA HIS A 252 4.91 -29.03 -2.64
C HIS A 252 6.37 -29.34 -2.38
N THR A 253 7.30 -28.59 -3.00
CA THR A 253 8.74 -28.79 -2.84
C THR A 253 9.34 -27.87 -1.77
N LYS A 254 8.58 -26.88 -1.28
CA LYS A 254 9.02 -25.81 -0.36
C LYS A 254 10.22 -25.04 -0.91
N GLN A 255 10.19 -24.74 -2.20
CA GLN A 255 11.27 -24.07 -2.92
C GLN A 255 10.78 -22.80 -3.61
N TYR A 256 11.66 -21.82 -3.69
CA TYR A 256 11.53 -20.56 -4.41
C TYR A 256 12.26 -20.68 -5.75
N ILE A 257 11.56 -20.45 -6.86
CA ILE A 257 12.08 -20.64 -8.23
C ILE A 257 12.34 -19.29 -8.86
N LEU A 258 13.57 -18.79 -8.73
CA LEU A 258 14.01 -17.53 -9.32
C LEU A 258 14.43 -17.76 -10.77
N LYS A 259 13.52 -17.52 -11.70
CA LYS A 259 13.71 -17.82 -13.13
C LYS A 259 14.77 -16.94 -13.77
N SER A 260 14.79 -15.63 -13.44
CA SER A 260 15.76 -14.70 -13.99
C SER A 260 17.19 -14.99 -13.52
N GLU A 261 17.35 -15.62 -12.36
CA GLU A 261 18.62 -16.01 -11.76
C GLU A 261 19.02 -17.46 -12.10
N ASN A 262 18.12 -18.24 -12.72
CA ASN A 262 18.26 -19.69 -12.93
C ASN A 262 18.62 -20.42 -11.60
N LYS A 263 17.95 -20.03 -10.51
CA LYS A 263 18.18 -20.57 -9.16
C LYS A 263 16.89 -21.17 -8.60
N THR A 264 17.05 -22.27 -7.86
CA THR A 264 15.99 -22.85 -7.03
C THR A 264 16.53 -22.92 -5.60
N LEU A 265 15.87 -22.23 -4.68
CA LEU A 265 16.34 -22.03 -3.31
C LEU A 265 15.27 -22.48 -2.31
N ASP A 266 15.70 -22.98 -1.16
CA ASP A 266 14.86 -23.09 0.03
C ASP A 266 14.83 -21.75 0.80
N ALA A 267 14.10 -21.68 1.91
CA ALA A 267 14.05 -20.49 2.74
C ALA A 267 15.44 -20.02 3.21
N GLY A 268 16.32 -20.96 3.60
CA GLY A 268 17.69 -20.63 4.00
C GLY A 268 18.53 -20.08 2.85
N GLY A 269 18.34 -20.58 1.65
CA GLY A 269 18.93 -20.05 0.42
C GLY A 269 18.46 -18.64 0.08
N MET A 270 17.14 -18.36 0.23
CA MET A 270 16.58 -17.02 0.06
C MET A 270 17.15 -16.02 1.09
N VAL A 271 17.27 -16.43 2.36
CA VAL A 271 17.88 -15.58 3.39
C VAL A 271 19.32 -15.21 3.01
N LYS A 272 20.13 -16.15 2.55
CA LYS A 272 21.51 -15.89 2.09
C LYS A 272 21.52 -14.97 0.88
N PHE A 273 20.60 -15.14 -0.06
CA PHE A 273 20.45 -14.26 -1.22
C PHE A 273 20.21 -12.80 -0.79
N TYR A 274 19.31 -12.58 0.18
CA TYR A 274 19.09 -11.22 0.73
C TYR A 274 20.27 -10.70 1.54
N GLU A 275 20.97 -11.53 2.34
CA GLU A 275 22.19 -11.12 3.05
C GLU A 275 23.27 -10.62 2.08
N GLU A 276 23.43 -11.26 0.92
CA GLU A 276 24.37 -10.82 -0.12
C GLU A 276 23.96 -9.50 -0.75
N LEU A 277 22.69 -9.32 -1.11
CA LEU A 277 22.17 -8.08 -1.70
C LEU A 277 22.30 -6.92 -0.71
N VAL A 278 21.89 -7.08 0.55
CA VAL A 278 21.99 -6.07 1.60
C VAL A 278 23.44 -5.68 1.90
N ARG A 279 24.38 -6.62 1.76
CA ARG A 279 25.81 -6.33 1.93
C ARG A 279 26.38 -5.48 0.78
N LYS A 280 25.90 -5.67 -0.44
CA LYS A 280 26.42 -4.99 -1.65
C LYS A 280 25.72 -3.66 -1.92
N TYR A 281 24.45 -3.53 -1.61
CA TYR A 281 23.59 -2.42 -1.98
C TYR A 281 22.91 -1.78 -0.78
N PRO A 282 22.54 -0.50 -0.81
CA PRO A 282 21.92 0.20 0.30
C PRO A 282 20.42 -0.16 0.44
N ILE A 283 20.11 -1.43 0.58
CA ILE A 283 18.75 -1.94 0.77
C ILE A 283 18.40 -1.83 2.26
N ILE A 284 17.32 -1.10 2.56
CA ILE A 284 16.88 -0.84 3.93
C ILE A 284 15.52 -1.48 4.25
N SER A 285 14.78 -1.93 3.25
CA SER A 285 13.47 -2.57 3.40
C SER A 285 13.29 -3.71 2.40
N ILE A 286 12.72 -4.84 2.86
CA ILE A 286 12.32 -5.99 2.04
C ILE A 286 10.91 -6.37 2.43
N GLU A 287 9.99 -6.31 1.46
CA GLU A 287 8.61 -6.70 1.60
C GLU A 287 8.43 -8.10 1.00
N ASP A 288 7.65 -8.94 1.69
CA ASP A 288 7.30 -10.32 1.33
C ASP A 288 8.48 -11.13 0.78
N GLY A 289 9.57 -11.11 1.57
CA GLY A 289 10.81 -11.80 1.23
C GLY A 289 10.68 -13.32 1.22
N LEU A 290 9.63 -13.89 1.81
CA LEU A 290 9.30 -15.32 1.79
C LEU A 290 7.78 -15.49 1.64
N ASP A 291 7.35 -16.71 1.29
CA ASP A 291 5.94 -17.07 1.12
C ASP A 291 5.10 -16.78 2.37
N GLN A 292 3.85 -16.35 2.17
CA GLN A 292 2.92 -15.99 3.24
C GLN A 292 2.65 -17.10 4.26
N ASN A 293 2.89 -18.37 3.89
CA ASN A 293 2.71 -19.54 4.74
C ASN A 293 4.02 -20.09 5.32
N ASP A 294 5.19 -19.56 4.91
CA ASP A 294 6.51 -20.03 5.37
C ASP A 294 6.95 -19.31 6.68
N TRP A 295 6.13 -19.42 7.72
CA TRP A 295 6.37 -18.77 9.01
C TRP A 295 7.71 -19.13 9.66
N GLU A 296 8.20 -20.36 9.49
CA GLU A 296 9.50 -20.78 10.01
C GLU A 296 10.64 -20.12 9.24
N GLY A 297 10.54 -20.03 7.92
CA GLY A 297 11.47 -19.26 7.10
C GLY A 297 11.50 -17.79 7.50
N TRP A 298 10.34 -17.18 7.72
CA TRP A 298 10.23 -15.80 8.17
C TRP A 298 10.90 -15.55 9.54
N LYS A 299 10.84 -16.51 10.48
CA LYS A 299 11.58 -16.42 11.75
C LYS A 299 13.08 -16.34 11.51
N VAL A 300 13.60 -17.18 10.63
CA VAL A 300 15.03 -17.19 10.27
C VAL A 300 15.42 -15.88 9.61
N LEU A 301 14.63 -15.40 8.64
CA LEU A 301 14.85 -14.12 7.97
C LEU A 301 14.88 -12.96 8.98
N THR A 302 13.91 -12.92 9.90
CA THR A 302 13.84 -11.88 10.92
C THR A 302 15.02 -11.92 11.89
N GLN A 303 15.45 -13.10 12.32
CA GLN A 303 16.62 -13.25 13.18
C GLN A 303 17.91 -12.76 12.51
N LYS A 304 18.07 -13.00 11.21
CA LYS A 304 19.27 -12.65 10.43
C LYS A 304 19.32 -11.17 10.04
N LEU A 305 18.23 -10.64 9.52
CA LEU A 305 18.21 -9.31 8.90
C LEU A 305 17.40 -8.27 9.67
N GLY A 306 16.45 -8.66 10.52
CA GLY A 306 15.46 -7.76 11.11
C GLY A 306 16.02 -6.64 11.99
N LYS A 307 17.28 -6.71 12.43
CA LYS A 307 17.94 -5.60 13.12
C LYS A 307 18.53 -4.54 12.18
N LYS A 308 18.77 -4.89 10.93
CA LYS A 308 19.42 -4.03 9.92
C LYS A 308 18.47 -3.58 8.83
N VAL A 309 17.43 -4.37 8.55
CA VAL A 309 16.51 -4.18 7.43
C VAL A 309 15.08 -4.24 7.96
N GLN A 310 14.25 -3.33 7.50
CA GLN A 310 12.82 -3.41 7.68
C GLN A 310 12.29 -4.60 6.88
N LEU A 311 11.59 -5.51 7.54
CA LEU A 311 10.97 -6.70 6.95
C LEU A 311 9.46 -6.51 7.01
N VAL A 312 8.86 -6.23 5.85
CA VAL A 312 7.45 -5.88 5.73
C VAL A 312 6.64 -7.11 5.36
N GLY A 313 5.61 -7.41 6.14
CA GLY A 313 4.61 -8.41 5.78
C GLY A 313 3.42 -7.74 5.09
N ASP A 314 3.21 -8.06 3.79
CA ASP A 314 2.01 -7.74 3.02
C ASP A 314 1.08 -8.97 3.02
N ASP A 315 1.31 -9.96 2.16
CA ASP A 315 0.51 -11.19 2.11
C ASP A 315 0.59 -11.98 3.43
N LEU A 316 1.70 -11.86 4.15
CA LEU A 316 1.90 -12.47 5.47
C LEU A 316 0.86 -12.00 6.51
N PHE A 317 0.44 -10.73 6.47
CA PHE A 317 -0.43 -10.12 7.49
C PHE A 317 -1.76 -9.64 6.96
N VAL A 318 -1.86 -9.30 5.68
CA VAL A 318 -3.06 -8.82 4.96
C VAL A 318 -3.88 -7.77 5.75
N THR A 319 -3.19 -6.83 6.41
CA THR A 319 -3.79 -5.80 7.28
C THR A 319 -4.66 -6.40 8.43
N ASN A 320 -4.49 -7.69 8.76
CA ASN A 320 -5.32 -8.43 9.70
C ASN A 320 -4.67 -8.47 11.09
N THR A 321 -5.38 -7.96 12.11
CA THR A 321 -4.89 -7.90 13.49
C THR A 321 -4.61 -9.28 14.11
N THR A 322 -5.32 -10.32 13.69
CA THR A 322 -5.09 -11.70 14.18
C THR A 322 -3.75 -12.23 13.67
N LEU A 323 -3.47 -12.08 12.37
CA LEU A 323 -2.19 -12.49 11.79
C LEU A 323 -1.03 -11.62 12.29
N LEU A 324 -1.25 -10.30 12.41
CA LEU A 324 -0.25 -9.40 12.98
C LEU A 324 0.07 -9.77 14.44
N SER A 325 -0.94 -10.05 15.25
CA SER A 325 -0.77 -10.49 16.65
C SER A 325 0.06 -11.77 16.75
N ARG A 326 -0.16 -12.72 15.83
CA ARG A 326 0.67 -13.92 15.71
C ARG A 326 2.11 -13.56 15.37
N GLY A 327 2.33 -12.70 14.37
CA GLY A 327 3.67 -12.25 13.96
C GLY A 327 4.44 -11.59 15.10
N ILE A 328 3.79 -10.70 15.84
CA ILE A 328 4.36 -10.04 17.02
C ILE A 328 4.77 -11.08 18.09
N LYS A 329 3.86 -12.02 18.42
CA LYS A 329 4.11 -13.07 19.41
C LYS A 329 5.26 -13.99 19.00
N GLU A 330 5.33 -14.36 17.74
CA GLU A 330 6.34 -15.26 17.17
C GLU A 330 7.63 -14.54 16.75
N ARG A 331 7.66 -13.19 16.84
CA ARG A 331 8.78 -12.32 16.41
C ARG A 331 9.12 -12.50 14.92
N VAL A 332 8.09 -12.48 14.10
CA VAL A 332 8.15 -12.64 12.65
C VAL A 332 7.91 -11.30 11.98
N ALA A 333 8.79 -10.89 11.06
CA ALA A 333 8.84 -9.55 10.46
C ALA A 333 9.12 -8.44 11.51
N ASN A 334 9.08 -7.18 11.13
CA ASN A 334 9.19 -6.02 12.02
C ASN A 334 8.43 -4.80 11.46
N ALA A 335 7.65 -5.01 10.40
CA ALA A 335 6.79 -4.02 9.77
C ALA A 335 5.57 -4.69 9.13
N ILE A 336 4.49 -3.93 8.95
CA ILE A 336 3.29 -4.37 8.24
C ILE A 336 2.98 -3.42 7.08
N LEU A 337 2.57 -3.96 5.94
CA LEU A 337 1.94 -3.19 4.89
C LEU A 337 0.44 -3.02 5.21
N ILE A 338 -0.09 -1.84 5.02
CA ILE A 338 -1.48 -1.49 5.32
C ILE A 338 -2.22 -1.17 4.03
N LYS A 339 -3.11 -2.05 3.63
CA LYS A 339 -4.00 -1.89 2.48
C LYS A 339 -5.45 -1.89 2.97
N VAL A 340 -6.12 -0.76 2.90
CA VAL A 340 -7.48 -0.58 3.46
C VAL A 340 -8.50 -1.61 2.96
N ASN A 341 -8.36 -2.05 1.71
CA ASN A 341 -9.29 -3.03 1.11
C ASN A 341 -8.99 -4.49 1.49
N GLN A 342 -7.80 -4.80 2.04
CA GLN A 342 -7.50 -6.15 2.54
C GLN A 342 -8.33 -6.52 3.77
N ILE A 343 -8.80 -5.53 4.52
CA ILE A 343 -9.60 -5.73 5.72
C ILE A 343 -11.02 -5.15 5.60
N GLY A 344 -11.20 -4.06 4.86
CA GLY A 344 -12.50 -3.57 4.40
C GLY A 344 -13.22 -2.55 5.28
N THR A 345 -12.61 -2.03 6.37
CA THR A 345 -13.10 -0.87 7.12
C THR A 345 -11.95 0.01 7.61
N LEU A 346 -12.24 1.30 7.84
CA LEU A 346 -11.28 2.21 8.49
C LEU A 346 -10.98 1.80 9.92
N SER A 347 -11.98 1.36 10.68
CA SER A 347 -11.80 0.97 12.09
C SER A 347 -10.84 -0.20 12.25
N GLU A 348 -10.96 -1.24 11.43
CA GLU A 348 -10.06 -2.39 11.45
C GLU A 348 -8.66 -2.01 10.93
N THR A 349 -8.58 -1.14 9.90
CA THR A 349 -7.31 -0.60 9.38
C THR A 349 -6.56 0.16 10.48
N PHE A 350 -7.24 1.04 11.19
CA PHE A 350 -6.63 1.83 12.27
C PHE A 350 -6.20 0.93 13.44
N ALA A 351 -6.99 -0.09 13.77
CA ALA A 351 -6.62 -1.07 14.80
C ALA A 351 -5.33 -1.83 14.43
N ALA A 352 -5.14 -2.19 13.15
CA ALA A 352 -3.91 -2.84 12.69
C ALA A 352 -2.69 -1.90 12.78
N ILE A 353 -2.83 -0.64 12.37
CA ILE A 353 -1.76 0.37 12.47
C ILE A 353 -1.36 0.60 13.93
N GLU A 354 -2.34 0.79 14.82
CA GLU A 354 -2.10 1.03 16.24
C GLU A 354 -1.46 -0.18 16.92
N MET A 355 -1.91 -1.41 16.60
CA MET A 355 -1.29 -2.64 17.10
C MET A 355 0.17 -2.76 16.68
N ALA A 356 0.50 -2.48 15.41
CA ALA A 356 1.86 -2.49 14.89
C ALA A 356 2.75 -1.50 15.68
N LYS A 357 2.32 -0.24 15.78
CA LYS A 357 3.06 0.82 16.46
C LYS A 357 3.34 0.49 17.92
N ARG A 358 2.35 -0.01 18.66
CA ARG A 358 2.52 -0.44 20.06
C ARG A 358 3.50 -1.60 20.24
N ALA A 359 3.64 -2.43 19.24
CA ALA A 359 4.59 -3.54 19.24
C ALA A 359 6.02 -3.15 18.76
N GLY A 360 6.23 -1.89 18.38
CA GLY A 360 7.49 -1.42 17.80
C GLY A 360 7.68 -1.81 16.34
N TYR A 361 6.62 -2.28 15.66
CA TYR A 361 6.60 -2.48 14.21
C TYR A 361 6.29 -1.16 13.51
N THR A 362 6.86 -0.93 12.35
CA THR A 362 6.46 0.17 11.47
C THR A 362 5.24 -0.23 10.65
N ALA A 363 4.44 0.77 10.26
CA ALA A 363 3.32 0.59 9.35
C ALA A 363 3.57 1.38 8.06
N VAL A 364 3.48 0.71 6.91
CA VAL A 364 3.62 1.33 5.61
C VAL A 364 2.24 1.42 4.98
N ILE A 365 1.70 2.63 4.82
CA ILE A 365 0.40 2.82 4.17
C ILE A 365 0.55 2.62 2.67
N SER A 366 -0.25 1.72 2.10
CA SER A 366 -0.05 1.26 0.73
C SER A 366 -1.27 1.46 -0.16
N HIS A 367 -0.98 1.71 -1.43
CA HIS A 367 -1.90 1.61 -2.55
C HIS A 367 -2.17 0.15 -2.95
N ARG A 368 -2.93 -0.03 -4.02
CA ARG A 368 -3.06 -1.30 -4.75
C ARG A 368 -2.66 -1.09 -6.22
N SER A 369 -2.51 -2.20 -6.97
CA SER A 369 -2.21 -2.14 -8.41
C SER A 369 -3.34 -1.49 -9.22
N GLY A 370 -4.59 -1.71 -8.87
CA GLY A 370 -5.75 -0.96 -9.39
C GLY A 370 -6.13 0.18 -8.44
N GLU A 371 -5.85 1.40 -8.84
CA GLU A 371 -6.11 2.63 -8.09
C GLU A 371 -7.09 3.55 -8.81
N SER A 372 -7.43 4.65 -8.18
CA SER A 372 -8.25 5.71 -8.71
C SER A 372 -7.66 7.08 -8.33
N GLU A 373 -8.37 8.18 -8.61
CA GLU A 373 -8.03 9.52 -8.12
C GLU A 373 -8.24 9.71 -6.60
N ASP A 374 -8.81 8.73 -5.91
CA ASP A 374 -9.00 8.80 -4.44
C ASP A 374 -7.66 8.87 -3.71
N THR A 375 -7.55 9.84 -2.78
CA THR A 375 -6.30 10.15 -2.08
C THR A 375 -6.32 9.80 -0.59
N THR A 376 -7.33 9.07 -0.13
CA THR A 376 -7.56 8.81 1.31
C THR A 376 -6.34 8.21 2.01
N ILE A 377 -5.57 7.35 1.32
CA ILE A 377 -4.36 6.74 1.91
C ILE A 377 -3.29 7.77 2.26
N ALA A 378 -3.20 8.89 1.56
CA ALA A 378 -2.31 9.99 1.93
C ALA A 378 -2.76 10.66 3.23
N ASP A 379 -4.08 10.91 3.38
CA ASP A 379 -4.65 11.45 4.61
C ASP A 379 -4.52 10.48 5.79
N ILE A 380 -4.65 9.16 5.58
CA ILE A 380 -4.40 8.13 6.60
C ILE A 380 -2.94 8.17 7.05
N ALA A 381 -2.00 8.23 6.11
CA ALA A 381 -0.57 8.22 6.42
C ALA A 381 -0.16 9.38 7.33
N VAL A 382 -0.67 10.60 7.06
CA VAL A 382 -0.41 11.78 7.89
C VAL A 382 -1.26 11.74 9.15
N GLY A 383 -2.55 11.42 9.04
CA GLY A 383 -3.48 11.42 10.17
C GLY A 383 -3.03 10.53 11.32
N LEU A 384 -2.50 9.36 11.01
CA LEU A 384 -2.02 8.43 12.03
C LEU A 384 -0.50 8.53 12.29
N ASN A 385 0.18 9.52 11.70
CA ASN A 385 1.64 9.63 11.78
C ASN A 385 2.30 8.27 11.50
N ALA A 386 1.90 7.61 10.41
CA ALA A 386 2.36 6.25 10.09
C ALA A 386 3.84 6.21 9.72
N GLY A 387 4.38 7.34 9.28
CA GLY A 387 5.80 7.52 8.99
C GLY A 387 6.21 7.06 7.59
N GLN A 388 5.47 6.16 6.93
CA GLN A 388 5.83 5.65 5.61
C GLN A 388 4.60 5.48 4.70
N ILE A 389 4.79 5.64 3.38
CA ILE A 389 3.78 5.41 2.35
C ILE A 389 4.40 4.73 1.12
N LYS A 390 3.71 3.71 0.60
CA LYS A 390 4.02 3.03 -0.66
C LYS A 390 2.86 3.31 -1.62
N THR A 391 3.04 4.20 -2.61
CA THR A 391 1.94 4.61 -3.49
C THR A 391 2.35 4.71 -4.97
N GLY A 392 3.24 3.80 -5.38
CA GLY A 392 3.68 3.67 -6.76
C GLY A 392 4.76 4.66 -7.14
N SER A 393 4.89 4.89 -8.44
CA SER A 393 5.94 5.70 -9.02
C SER A 393 5.55 7.18 -9.18
N LEU A 394 6.44 7.93 -9.81
CA LEU A 394 6.35 9.35 -10.12
C LEU A 394 5.73 9.58 -11.52
N SER A 395 4.89 8.66 -11.95
CA SER A 395 4.10 8.72 -13.19
C SER A 395 2.74 8.05 -12.97
N ARG A 396 1.79 8.28 -13.88
CA ARG A 396 0.36 7.93 -13.82
C ARG A 396 -0.41 8.75 -12.78
N SER A 397 -1.52 9.35 -13.20
CA SER A 397 -2.30 10.30 -12.37
C SER A 397 -2.85 9.69 -11.10
N ASP A 398 -3.19 8.41 -11.11
CA ASP A 398 -3.67 7.63 -9.99
C ASP A 398 -2.63 7.53 -8.85
N ARG A 399 -1.33 7.55 -9.18
CA ARG A 399 -0.21 7.58 -8.20
C ARG A 399 0.11 8.99 -7.79
N ILE A 400 0.28 9.88 -8.77
CA ILE A 400 0.63 11.29 -8.56
C ILE A 400 -0.43 12.01 -7.70
N ALA A 401 -1.70 11.64 -7.79
CA ALA A 401 -2.76 12.22 -6.98
C ALA A 401 -2.44 12.15 -5.47
N LYS A 402 -1.90 11.02 -4.97
CA LYS A 402 -1.53 10.82 -3.57
C LYS A 402 -0.33 11.69 -3.18
N TYR A 403 0.70 11.76 -4.04
CA TYR A 403 1.86 12.63 -3.81
C TYR A 403 1.45 14.12 -3.80
N ASN A 404 0.60 14.53 -4.74
CA ASN A 404 0.07 15.89 -4.79
C ASN A 404 -0.80 16.22 -3.56
N ARG A 405 -1.53 15.22 -3.01
CA ARG A 405 -2.27 15.40 -1.76
C ARG A 405 -1.31 15.63 -0.58
N LEU A 406 -0.22 14.89 -0.51
CA LEU A 406 0.81 15.06 0.54
C LEU A 406 1.49 16.43 0.45
N LEU A 407 1.77 16.94 -0.77
CA LEU A 407 2.28 18.31 -0.94
C LEU A 407 1.30 19.36 -0.40
N ARG A 408 -0.01 19.21 -0.69
CA ARG A 408 -1.03 20.14 -0.16
C ARG A 408 -1.13 20.05 1.36
N ILE A 409 -1.03 18.84 1.94
CA ILE A 409 -1.01 18.66 3.40
C ILE A 409 0.23 19.33 4.00
N GLU A 410 1.40 19.20 3.37
CA GLU A 410 2.62 19.88 3.82
C GLU A 410 2.45 21.41 3.81
N ASP A 411 1.87 21.97 2.74
CA ASP A 411 1.56 23.40 2.65
C ASP A 411 0.51 23.83 3.70
N GLU A 412 -0.54 23.03 3.95
CA GLU A 412 -1.56 23.27 4.97
C GLU A 412 -0.96 23.28 6.40
N LEU A 413 0.00 22.40 6.68
CA LEU A 413 0.70 22.31 7.96
C LEU A 413 1.74 23.43 8.14
N GLY A 414 2.36 23.89 7.06
CA GLY A 414 3.37 24.95 7.10
C GLY A 414 4.56 24.60 8.00
N GLU A 415 4.87 25.48 8.96
CA GLU A 415 6.04 25.34 9.83
C GLU A 415 5.99 24.15 10.82
N VAL A 416 4.79 23.60 11.06
CA VAL A 416 4.64 22.43 11.96
C VAL A 416 4.75 21.09 11.23
N ALA A 417 4.89 21.11 9.91
CA ALA A 417 5.10 19.90 9.13
C ALA A 417 6.45 19.24 9.51
N VAL A 418 6.42 17.94 9.74
CA VAL A 418 7.60 17.14 10.05
C VAL A 418 7.81 16.10 8.97
N TYR A 419 9.03 15.98 8.45
CA TYR A 419 9.44 14.88 7.58
C TYR A 419 10.55 14.09 8.26
N ASP A 420 10.23 12.89 8.70
CA ASP A 420 11.14 12.09 9.51
C ASP A 420 12.28 11.41 8.72
N GLY A 421 12.09 11.19 7.41
CA GLY A 421 13.09 10.54 6.57
C GLY A 421 13.54 9.21 7.18
N LEU A 422 14.84 9.07 7.44
CA LEU A 422 15.40 7.84 8.02
C LEU A 422 14.79 7.48 9.40
N LYS A 423 14.33 8.45 10.19
CA LYS A 423 13.75 8.21 11.52
C LYS A 423 12.43 7.43 11.44
N SER A 424 11.73 7.47 10.30
CA SER A 424 10.51 6.68 10.08
C SER A 424 10.72 5.17 10.19
N LEU A 425 11.97 4.70 10.03
CA LEU A 425 12.36 3.30 10.20
C LEU A 425 12.90 3.06 11.64
N TYR A 426 12.08 3.31 12.65
CA TYR A 426 12.45 3.16 14.06
C TYR A 426 12.58 1.71 14.54
N ASN A 427 12.15 0.76 13.74
CA ASN A 427 12.17 -0.69 13.99
C ASN A 427 13.52 -1.36 13.70
N ILE A 428 14.48 -0.63 13.16
CA ILE A 428 15.83 -1.15 12.84
C ILE A 428 16.92 -0.31 13.47
N ASN A 429 18.10 -0.92 13.65
CA ASN A 429 19.31 -0.21 14.11
C ASN A 429 19.91 0.59 12.95
N LYS A 430 20.21 1.87 13.18
CA LYS A 430 20.73 2.81 12.17
C LYS A 430 22.21 3.07 12.40
#